data_7d4e9a624160821b2671fc0073243a9f
#
_entry.id   7d4e9a624160821b2671fc0073243a9f
#
_cell.length_a   1.000
_cell.length_b   1.000
_cell.length_c   1.000
_cell.angle_alpha   90.00
_cell.angle_beta   90.00
_cell.angle_gamma   90.00
#
_symmetry.space_group_name_H-M   'P 1'
#
loop_
_entity.id
_entity.type
_entity.pdbx_description
1 polymer ?
#
loop_
_entity_poly.entity_id
_entity_poly.type
_entity_poly.pdbx_seq_one_letter_code
_entity_poly.pdbx_strand_id
1 'polypeptide(L)'
;HMTTALDRIIDYKRGEVADLKQQSSFADMDKAAEIVLDAILDKKRVTVFADYDVDGGTSSAILARYFRAWGLDLGLYVPDRLEEGYGPSPAAFRHLKDIGSDLVITVDCGAAAIAALNEAESIDLPIIVIDHHLMSGEYPPAAALVNPNRPDDTSGCGHLAAAGVVSVFVAALNRLARERGIAPEGGLPDIMPFLDLCALGTLCDMAPLHGVNRAFVRQGLTIMARDQNPGLRALADVAGIGKTETVYHATFMLGPRLNAGGRVGDPWIAAKLLATDDRQEAVELAERLHALNDERKAVESAILDLAMAQAEQALARNPERGILVASGEGWHPGVIGIVAGRLKDRYHLPSIVIGWGEGLGPVAKGSGRSVTGVNIGDAISMAAREGIILSGGGHAMAGGLSLEPDQVPAFDDWMIAHMAQFSAERTAALELKIDAVLAPGAASPALVDQIAQIGPFGIGSPEPVFALQSVHVTGVRQVGANHVRFIAEDAGGRLECIAWRAADTPLGQVLTNGARVHLIGKLKADEWNGRRRVQLDVADAVTG
;
A
#
# COMPACT_ATOMS: atom_id res chain seq x y z
N HIS A 1 1.00 38.65 -16.61
CA HIS A 1 0.72 37.46 -17.41
C HIS A 1 0.17 36.39 -16.49
N MET A 2 -1.15 36.17 -16.53
CA MET A 2 -1.77 35.01 -15.86
C MET A 2 -1.40 33.78 -16.69
N THR A 3 -0.57 32.89 -16.13
CA THR A 3 -0.36 31.57 -16.71
C THR A 3 -1.70 30.83 -16.78
N THR A 4 -2.08 30.36 -17.93
CA THR A 4 -3.33 29.62 -18.12
C THR A 4 -3.24 28.26 -17.43
N ALA A 5 -4.38 27.65 -17.11
CA ALA A 5 -4.40 26.27 -16.56
C ALA A 5 -3.66 25.29 -17.49
N LEU A 6 -3.71 25.55 -18.81
CA LEU A 6 -3.01 24.79 -19.84
C LEU A 6 -1.48 24.93 -19.73
N ASP A 7 -0.96 26.14 -19.45
CA ASP A 7 0.47 26.36 -19.27
C ASP A 7 0.99 25.59 -18.04
N ARG A 8 0.22 25.57 -16.95
CA ARG A 8 0.56 24.79 -15.75
C ARG A 8 0.56 23.27 -16.01
N ILE A 9 -0.38 22.78 -16.84
CA ILE A 9 -0.42 21.37 -17.26
C ILE A 9 0.79 21.02 -18.15
N ILE A 10 1.17 21.94 -19.05
CA ILE A 10 2.32 21.75 -19.93
C ILE A 10 3.63 21.77 -19.13
N ASP A 11 3.76 22.71 -18.18
CA ASP A 11 4.95 22.78 -17.31
C ASP A 11 5.03 21.56 -16.36
N TYR A 12 3.90 21.08 -15.86
CA TYR A 12 3.82 19.83 -15.09
C TYR A 12 4.27 18.64 -15.94
N LYS A 13 3.77 18.49 -17.17
CA LYS A 13 4.20 17.40 -18.09
C LYS A 13 5.67 17.50 -18.48
N ARG A 14 6.22 18.71 -18.60
CA ARG A 14 7.67 18.91 -18.83
C ARG A 14 8.50 18.49 -17.61
N GLY A 15 7.99 18.72 -16.38
CA GLY A 15 8.58 18.19 -15.15
C GLY A 15 8.58 16.67 -15.14
N GLU A 16 7.45 16.01 -15.42
CA GLU A 16 7.35 14.56 -15.53
C GLU A 16 8.36 13.95 -16.52
N VAL A 17 8.58 14.61 -17.68
CA VAL A 17 9.57 14.18 -18.69
C VAL A 17 11.01 14.44 -18.21
N ALA A 18 11.24 15.49 -17.43
CA ALA A 18 12.55 15.77 -16.84
C ALA A 18 12.90 14.71 -15.77
N ASP A 19 11.94 14.34 -14.91
CA ASP A 19 12.07 13.27 -13.94
C ASP A 19 12.40 11.93 -14.61
N LEU A 20 11.71 11.61 -15.73
CA LEU A 20 12.01 10.41 -16.53
C LEU A 20 13.42 10.42 -17.14
N LYS A 21 13.98 11.58 -17.45
CA LYS A 21 15.37 11.69 -17.94
C LYS A 21 16.41 11.54 -16.82
N GLN A 22 16.07 11.82 -15.57
CA GLN A 22 16.94 11.62 -14.42
C GLN A 22 17.06 10.14 -13.99
N GLN A 23 16.21 9.26 -14.50
CA GLN A 23 16.21 7.82 -14.17
C GLN A 23 17.49 7.08 -14.56
N SER A 24 18.34 7.65 -15.41
CA SER A 24 19.69 7.11 -15.70
C SER A 24 20.70 7.32 -14.56
N SER A 25 20.29 7.96 -13.46
CA SER A 25 21.15 8.25 -12.31
C SER A 25 20.92 7.34 -11.10
N PHE A 26 20.11 6.29 -11.23
CA PHE A 26 20.01 5.26 -10.20
C PHE A 26 21.35 4.55 -10.02
N ALA A 27 21.82 4.48 -8.81
CA ALA A 27 23.02 3.75 -8.48
C ALA A 27 22.87 2.26 -8.87
N ASP A 28 23.90 1.68 -9.46
CA ASP A 28 23.99 0.29 -9.97
C ASP A 28 22.94 -0.11 -11.03
N MET A 29 22.07 0.77 -11.52
CA MET A 29 21.05 0.42 -12.52
C MET A 29 21.67 -0.18 -13.80
N ASP A 30 22.69 0.46 -14.36
CA ASP A 30 23.34 0.00 -15.58
C ASP A 30 24.11 -1.32 -15.33
N LYS A 31 24.79 -1.44 -14.18
CA LYS A 31 25.46 -2.68 -13.77
C LYS A 31 24.48 -3.84 -13.61
N ALA A 32 23.34 -3.61 -12.98
CA ALA A 32 22.29 -4.61 -12.85
C ALA A 32 21.73 -5.03 -14.23
N ALA A 33 21.49 -4.05 -15.11
CA ALA A 33 21.01 -4.31 -16.46
C ALA A 33 22.01 -5.12 -17.29
N GLU A 34 23.31 -4.85 -17.17
CA GLU A 34 24.37 -5.63 -17.83
C GLU A 34 24.36 -7.09 -17.38
N ILE A 35 24.37 -7.33 -16.05
CA ILE A 35 24.38 -8.69 -15.49
C ILE A 35 23.13 -9.48 -15.94
N VAL A 36 21.95 -8.85 -15.89
CA VAL A 36 20.69 -9.54 -16.26
C VAL A 36 20.60 -9.77 -17.76
N LEU A 37 21.01 -8.81 -18.60
CA LEU A 37 21.01 -9.01 -20.04
C LEU A 37 21.96 -10.12 -20.46
N ASP A 38 23.16 -10.18 -19.87
CA ASP A 38 24.11 -11.25 -20.10
C ASP A 38 23.55 -12.61 -19.63
N ALA A 39 22.87 -12.66 -18.47
CA ALA A 39 22.21 -13.87 -17.99
C ALA A 39 21.08 -14.34 -18.95
N ILE A 40 20.32 -13.40 -19.53
CA ILE A 40 19.31 -13.70 -20.57
C ILE A 40 19.96 -14.30 -21.81
N LEU A 41 21.04 -13.71 -22.30
CA LEU A 41 21.73 -14.17 -23.50
C LEU A 41 22.40 -15.54 -23.30
N ASP A 42 22.96 -15.77 -22.13
CA ASP A 42 23.55 -17.04 -21.73
C ASP A 42 22.54 -18.11 -21.35
N LYS A 43 21.23 -17.76 -21.35
CA LYS A 43 20.11 -18.63 -20.92
C LYS A 43 20.30 -19.21 -19.52
N LYS A 44 20.83 -18.40 -18.61
CA LYS A 44 21.00 -18.76 -17.20
C LYS A 44 19.64 -18.94 -16.53
N ARG A 45 19.62 -19.83 -15.52
CA ARG A 45 18.44 -20.02 -14.67
C ARG A 45 18.36 -18.88 -13.67
N VAL A 46 17.52 -17.90 -13.97
CA VAL A 46 17.28 -16.74 -13.10
C VAL A 46 16.04 -16.99 -12.24
N THR A 47 16.16 -16.70 -10.95
CA THR A 47 15.03 -16.79 -10.01
C THR A 47 14.78 -15.42 -9.39
N VAL A 48 13.52 -14.99 -9.34
CA VAL A 48 13.08 -13.84 -8.54
C VAL A 48 12.73 -14.30 -7.13
N PHE A 49 13.32 -13.66 -6.15
CA PHE A 49 12.93 -13.73 -4.75
C PHE A 49 12.12 -12.48 -4.42
N ALA A 50 10.85 -12.62 -4.08
CA ALA A 50 9.95 -11.48 -3.86
C ALA A 50 9.41 -11.42 -2.43
N ASP A 51 9.08 -10.22 -1.95
CA ASP A 51 8.18 -10.11 -0.81
C ASP A 51 6.78 -10.66 -1.16
N TYR A 52 6.03 -11.06 -0.14
CA TYR A 52 4.74 -11.74 -0.25
C TYR A 52 3.55 -10.79 -0.46
N ASP A 53 3.77 -9.48 -0.53
CA ASP A 53 2.71 -8.48 -0.73
C ASP A 53 2.49 -8.12 -2.21
N VAL A 54 1.62 -7.14 -2.46
CA VAL A 54 1.26 -6.75 -3.83
C VAL A 54 2.42 -6.12 -4.57
N ASP A 55 3.30 -5.37 -3.90
CA ASP A 55 4.43 -4.72 -4.56
C ASP A 55 5.49 -5.74 -4.99
N GLY A 56 5.83 -6.69 -4.13
CA GLY A 56 6.67 -7.85 -4.48
C GLY A 56 6.04 -8.71 -5.59
N GLY A 57 4.73 -8.98 -5.49
CA GLY A 57 3.99 -9.75 -6.49
C GLY A 57 3.94 -9.09 -7.87
N THR A 58 3.67 -7.79 -7.95
CA THR A 58 3.64 -7.04 -9.21
C THR A 58 5.05 -6.89 -9.81
N SER A 59 6.05 -6.64 -8.98
CA SER A 59 7.46 -6.59 -9.35
C SER A 59 7.91 -7.91 -10.01
N SER A 60 7.58 -9.04 -9.39
CA SER A 60 7.86 -10.37 -9.94
C SER A 60 7.15 -10.61 -11.27
N ALA A 61 5.89 -10.21 -11.38
CA ALA A 61 5.11 -10.40 -12.59
C ALA A 61 5.64 -9.57 -13.76
N ILE A 62 6.09 -8.33 -13.52
CA ILE A 62 6.76 -7.49 -14.55
C ILE A 62 7.99 -8.20 -15.07
N LEU A 63 8.87 -8.70 -14.20
CA LEU A 63 10.08 -9.43 -14.61
C LEU A 63 9.74 -10.73 -15.33
N ALA A 64 8.78 -11.52 -14.82
CA ALA A 64 8.39 -12.78 -15.44
C ALA A 64 7.86 -12.57 -16.88
N ARG A 65 7.03 -11.54 -17.09
CA ARG A 65 6.54 -11.17 -18.42
C ARG A 65 7.65 -10.66 -19.33
N TYR A 66 8.61 -9.90 -18.80
CA TYR A 66 9.77 -9.44 -19.54
C TYR A 66 10.64 -10.62 -20.01
N PHE A 67 10.99 -11.56 -19.11
CA PHE A 67 11.79 -12.75 -19.45
C PHE A 67 11.07 -13.65 -20.45
N ARG A 68 9.75 -13.83 -20.31
CA ARG A 68 8.95 -14.60 -21.27
C ARG A 68 9.03 -14.04 -22.70
N ALA A 69 9.07 -12.71 -22.84
CA ALA A 69 9.25 -12.09 -24.16
C ALA A 69 10.63 -12.39 -24.79
N TRP A 70 11.61 -12.79 -23.98
CA TRP A 70 12.90 -13.32 -24.42
C TRP A 70 12.90 -14.85 -24.62
N GLY A 71 11.75 -15.51 -24.44
CA GLY A 71 11.61 -16.97 -24.56
C GLY A 71 12.21 -17.73 -23.37
N LEU A 72 12.29 -17.10 -22.19
CA LEU A 72 12.84 -17.66 -20.97
C LEU A 72 11.80 -17.72 -19.86
N ASP A 73 11.83 -18.83 -19.10
CA ASP A 73 11.07 -18.95 -17.88
C ASP A 73 11.86 -18.38 -16.69
N LEU A 74 11.21 -17.56 -15.88
CA LEU A 74 11.76 -16.99 -14.67
C LEU A 74 11.31 -17.82 -13.47
N GLY A 75 12.26 -18.30 -12.64
CA GLY A 75 11.93 -18.93 -11.37
C GLY A 75 11.27 -17.91 -10.42
N LEU A 76 10.34 -18.36 -9.61
CA LEU A 76 9.68 -17.53 -8.60
C LEU A 76 9.83 -18.18 -7.22
N TYR A 77 10.30 -17.41 -6.24
CA TYR A 77 10.35 -17.78 -4.84
C TYR A 77 9.75 -16.66 -3.99
N VAL A 78 8.75 -16.99 -3.20
CA VAL A 78 8.13 -16.07 -2.23
C VAL A 78 8.16 -16.76 -0.87
N PRO A 79 8.84 -16.19 0.14
CA PRO A 79 8.99 -16.82 1.45
C PRO A 79 7.65 -16.93 2.16
N ASP A 80 7.48 -17.99 2.95
CA ASP A 80 6.35 -18.10 3.88
C ASP A 80 6.55 -17.15 5.07
N ARG A 81 5.60 -16.26 5.26
CA ARG A 81 5.66 -15.25 6.33
C ARG A 81 5.74 -15.84 7.73
N LEU A 82 5.11 -16.98 7.96
CA LEU A 82 5.04 -17.62 9.30
C LEU A 82 6.27 -18.46 9.57
N GLU A 83 6.77 -19.18 8.55
CA GLU A 83 7.88 -20.10 8.68
C GLU A 83 9.24 -19.41 8.48
N GLU A 84 9.36 -18.55 7.46
CA GLU A 84 10.62 -17.93 7.05
C GLU A 84 10.75 -16.47 7.50
N GLY A 85 9.63 -15.78 7.73
CA GLY A 85 9.60 -14.37 8.12
C GLY A 85 9.59 -13.42 6.93
N TYR A 86 10.17 -12.22 7.12
CA TYR A 86 10.24 -11.17 6.11
C TYR A 86 11.61 -11.16 5.43
N GLY A 87 11.60 -11.10 4.10
CA GLY A 87 12.79 -10.94 3.27
C GLY A 87 13.67 -12.20 3.16
N PRO A 88 14.81 -12.09 2.49
CA PRO A 88 15.68 -13.23 2.24
C PRO A 88 16.40 -13.71 3.50
N SER A 89 16.55 -15.04 3.61
CA SER A 89 17.28 -15.72 4.66
C SER A 89 18.47 -16.51 4.08
N PRO A 90 19.51 -16.81 4.90
CA PRO A 90 20.60 -17.68 4.48
C PRO A 90 20.11 -19.06 4.00
N ALA A 91 19.10 -19.62 4.63
CA ALA A 91 18.51 -20.91 4.24
C ALA A 91 17.83 -20.84 2.87
N ALA A 92 17.09 -19.76 2.58
CA ALA A 92 16.45 -19.57 1.29
C ALA A 92 17.48 -19.49 0.15
N PHE A 93 18.57 -18.77 0.31
CA PHE A 93 19.59 -18.70 -0.74
C PHE A 93 20.34 -20.02 -0.95
N ARG A 94 20.62 -20.80 0.12
CA ARG A 94 21.13 -22.17 -0.04
C ARG A 94 20.16 -23.03 -0.84
N HIS A 95 18.88 -23.00 -0.50
CA HIS A 95 17.85 -23.72 -1.24
C HIS A 95 17.80 -23.32 -2.73
N LEU A 96 17.85 -22.02 -3.03
CA LEU A 96 17.86 -21.54 -4.41
C LEU A 96 19.10 -21.99 -5.19
N LYS A 97 20.27 -22.03 -4.54
CA LYS A 97 21.49 -22.59 -5.13
C LYS A 97 21.34 -24.09 -5.40
N ASP A 98 20.80 -24.84 -4.44
CA ASP A 98 20.64 -26.31 -4.54
C ASP A 98 19.66 -26.70 -5.68
N ILE A 99 18.61 -25.90 -5.90
CA ILE A 99 17.70 -26.14 -7.04
C ILE A 99 18.25 -25.61 -8.38
N GLY A 100 19.49 -25.06 -8.39
CA GLY A 100 20.25 -24.71 -9.58
C GLY A 100 20.00 -23.29 -10.10
N SER A 101 19.65 -22.33 -9.27
CA SER A 101 19.62 -20.91 -9.68
C SER A 101 21.04 -20.42 -9.95
N ASP A 102 21.27 -19.81 -11.12
CA ASP A 102 22.54 -19.20 -11.53
C ASP A 102 22.64 -17.74 -11.12
N LEU A 103 21.49 -17.08 -10.96
CA LEU A 103 21.33 -15.68 -10.58
C LEU A 103 20.00 -15.52 -9.82
N VAL A 104 20.01 -14.75 -8.74
CA VAL A 104 18.77 -14.37 -8.05
C VAL A 104 18.58 -12.86 -8.13
N ILE A 105 17.34 -12.44 -8.40
CA ILE A 105 16.92 -11.04 -8.34
C ILE A 105 15.96 -10.92 -7.16
N THR A 106 16.33 -10.20 -6.09
CA THR A 106 15.38 -9.88 -5.03
C THR A 106 14.58 -8.64 -5.43
N VAL A 107 13.27 -8.66 -5.18
CA VAL A 107 12.39 -7.52 -5.44
C VAL A 107 11.59 -7.19 -4.19
N ASP A 108 11.48 -5.89 -3.87
CA ASP A 108 10.76 -5.38 -2.71
C ASP A 108 11.32 -5.89 -1.37
N CYS A 109 12.55 -6.32 -1.37
CA CYS A 109 13.29 -6.80 -0.20
C CYS A 109 14.78 -6.94 -0.53
N GLY A 110 15.60 -7.13 0.51
CA GLY A 110 17.00 -7.47 0.35
C GLY A 110 17.97 -6.35 0.71
N ALA A 111 17.58 -5.08 0.64
CA ALA A 111 18.47 -3.95 0.90
C ALA A 111 19.08 -3.95 2.32
N ALA A 112 18.43 -4.55 3.29
CA ALA A 112 18.90 -4.69 4.68
C ALA A 112 19.32 -6.13 5.04
N ALA A 113 19.31 -7.09 4.10
CA ALA A 113 19.51 -8.51 4.37
C ALA A 113 20.99 -8.93 4.35
N ILE A 114 21.84 -8.24 5.11
CA ILE A 114 23.31 -8.42 5.10
C ILE A 114 23.72 -9.88 5.36
N ALA A 115 23.12 -10.53 6.37
CA ALA A 115 23.47 -11.91 6.72
C ALA A 115 23.13 -12.90 5.59
N ALA A 116 21.98 -12.71 4.93
CA ALA A 116 21.57 -13.56 3.82
C ALA A 116 22.45 -13.35 2.59
N LEU A 117 22.81 -12.10 2.29
CA LEU A 117 23.67 -11.82 1.13
C LEU A 117 25.13 -12.25 1.37
N ASN A 118 25.65 -12.19 2.59
CA ASN A 118 26.95 -12.80 2.94
C ASN A 118 26.93 -14.31 2.71
N GLU A 119 25.85 -14.99 3.06
CA GLU A 119 25.71 -16.41 2.74
C GLU A 119 25.69 -16.65 1.23
N ALA A 120 24.91 -15.87 0.47
CA ALA A 120 24.86 -15.99 -0.99
C ALA A 120 26.26 -15.80 -1.63
N GLU A 121 27.04 -14.83 -1.18
CA GLU A 121 28.41 -14.62 -1.62
C GLU A 121 29.30 -15.83 -1.28
N SER A 122 29.17 -16.40 -0.08
CA SER A 122 29.98 -17.55 0.37
C SER A 122 29.73 -18.84 -0.43
N ILE A 123 28.55 -18.95 -1.08
CA ILE A 123 28.16 -20.09 -1.93
C ILE A 123 28.23 -19.80 -3.43
N ASP A 124 28.87 -18.70 -3.82
CA ASP A 124 28.98 -18.25 -5.23
C ASP A 124 27.58 -18.16 -5.90
N LEU A 125 26.59 -17.55 -5.25
CA LEU A 125 25.30 -17.24 -5.82
C LEU A 125 25.16 -15.71 -5.99
N PRO A 126 25.29 -15.18 -7.22
CA PRO A 126 25.17 -13.75 -7.45
C PRO A 126 23.74 -13.28 -7.20
N ILE A 127 23.60 -12.17 -6.46
CA ILE A 127 22.31 -11.56 -6.12
C ILE A 127 22.27 -10.15 -6.69
N ILE A 128 21.17 -9.82 -7.38
CA ILE A 128 20.78 -8.44 -7.70
C ILE A 128 19.66 -8.06 -6.76
N VAL A 129 19.81 -6.93 -6.08
CA VAL A 129 18.78 -6.38 -5.22
C VAL A 129 18.09 -5.23 -5.96
N ILE A 130 16.76 -5.30 -6.10
CA ILE A 130 15.89 -4.22 -6.59
C ILE A 130 14.88 -3.92 -5.49
N ASP A 131 15.13 -2.86 -4.73
CA ASP A 131 14.39 -2.55 -3.50
C ASP A 131 14.11 -1.04 -3.43
N HIS A 132 13.25 -0.62 -2.50
CA HIS A 132 12.94 0.78 -2.26
C HIS A 132 12.93 1.13 -0.75
N HIS A 133 13.15 0.16 0.10
CA HIS A 133 13.18 0.40 1.55
C HIS A 133 14.34 1.31 1.97
N LEU A 134 14.14 2.07 3.06
CA LEU A 134 15.18 2.93 3.62
C LEU A 134 16.40 2.13 4.04
N MET A 135 17.59 2.66 3.75
CA MET A 135 18.87 2.03 4.09
C MET A 135 19.62 2.81 5.16
N SER A 136 20.30 2.11 6.06
CA SER A 136 21.08 2.69 7.16
C SER A 136 22.54 3.01 6.81
N GLY A 137 22.93 2.91 5.54
CA GLY A 137 24.29 3.23 5.08
C GLY A 137 25.27 2.04 5.02
N GLU A 138 24.92 0.89 5.57
CA GLU A 138 25.66 -0.36 5.37
C GLU A 138 25.09 -1.11 4.16
N TYR A 139 25.94 -1.46 3.19
CA TYR A 139 25.51 -2.14 1.97
C TYR A 139 25.73 -3.65 2.07
N PRO A 140 24.70 -4.46 1.76
CA PRO A 140 24.88 -5.89 1.64
C PRO A 140 25.77 -6.23 0.42
N PRO A 141 26.52 -7.34 0.43
CA PRO A 141 27.37 -7.76 -0.67
C PRO A 141 26.54 -8.31 -1.84
N ALA A 142 25.95 -7.42 -2.62
CA ALA A 142 25.18 -7.75 -3.82
C ALA A 142 26.03 -7.57 -5.08
N ALA A 143 25.77 -8.38 -6.11
CA ALA A 143 26.35 -8.17 -7.44
C ALA A 143 25.95 -6.80 -8.01
N ALA A 144 24.72 -6.35 -7.75
CA ALA A 144 24.26 -4.97 -7.94
C ALA A 144 23.14 -4.68 -6.95
N LEU A 145 23.06 -3.43 -6.47
CA LEU A 145 22.04 -2.96 -5.53
C LEU A 145 21.36 -1.72 -6.10
N VAL A 146 20.18 -1.91 -6.67
CA VAL A 146 19.33 -0.83 -7.19
C VAL A 146 18.30 -0.46 -6.14
N ASN A 147 18.51 0.67 -5.48
CA ASN A 147 17.60 1.20 -4.48
C ASN A 147 17.69 2.73 -4.44
N PRO A 148 16.63 3.49 -4.78
CA PRO A 148 16.67 4.95 -4.81
C PRO A 148 16.79 5.58 -3.41
N ASN A 149 16.70 4.80 -2.33
CA ASN A 149 16.92 5.22 -0.95
C ASN A 149 18.32 4.87 -0.41
N ARG A 150 19.25 4.46 -1.30
CA ARG A 150 20.68 4.38 -0.96
C ARG A 150 21.23 5.77 -0.69
N PRO A 151 22.14 5.93 0.28
CA PRO A 151 22.78 7.23 0.56
C PRO A 151 23.53 7.86 -0.60
N ASP A 152 24.05 7.06 -1.54
CA ASP A 152 24.80 7.49 -2.72
C ASP A 152 23.97 7.57 -4.01
N ASP A 153 22.65 7.25 -3.94
CA ASP A 153 21.75 7.42 -5.08
C ASP A 153 21.40 8.90 -5.29
N THR A 154 21.43 9.34 -6.55
CA THR A 154 21.18 10.73 -6.94
C THR A 154 19.94 10.89 -7.83
N SER A 155 19.17 9.83 -8.01
CA SER A 155 17.97 9.85 -8.86
C SER A 155 16.85 10.77 -8.35
N GLY A 156 16.81 11.01 -7.04
CA GLY A 156 15.68 11.71 -6.41
C GLY A 156 14.38 10.91 -6.43
N CYS A 157 14.45 9.62 -6.75
CA CYS A 157 13.29 8.73 -6.91
C CYS A 157 12.96 7.89 -5.68
N GLY A 158 13.44 8.25 -4.50
CA GLY A 158 13.20 7.52 -3.23
C GLY A 158 11.73 7.35 -2.83
N HIS A 159 10.81 7.97 -3.57
CA HIS A 159 9.37 7.81 -3.41
C HIS A 159 8.76 6.67 -4.24
N LEU A 160 9.55 6.00 -5.11
CA LEU A 160 9.06 4.86 -5.90
C LEU A 160 8.82 3.64 -5.00
N ALA A 161 7.75 2.89 -5.31
CA ALA A 161 7.56 1.52 -4.86
C ALA A 161 8.48 0.57 -5.66
N ALA A 162 8.68 -0.67 -5.21
CA ALA A 162 9.53 -1.62 -5.90
C ALA A 162 9.07 -1.89 -7.34
N ALA A 163 7.75 -1.98 -7.60
CA ALA A 163 7.21 -2.10 -8.96
C ALA A 163 7.57 -0.91 -9.85
N GLY A 164 7.70 0.28 -9.27
CA GLY A 164 8.19 1.47 -9.97
C GLY A 164 9.66 1.34 -10.34
N VAL A 165 10.51 0.91 -9.41
CA VAL A 165 11.95 0.68 -9.64
C VAL A 165 12.15 -0.43 -10.69
N VAL A 166 11.41 -1.55 -10.58
CA VAL A 166 11.44 -2.65 -11.57
C VAL A 166 10.98 -2.17 -12.95
N SER A 167 9.98 -1.29 -13.03
CA SER A 167 9.54 -0.72 -14.32
C SER A 167 10.64 0.11 -14.98
N VAL A 168 11.40 0.89 -14.20
CA VAL A 168 12.59 1.60 -14.69
C VAL A 168 13.68 0.63 -15.10
N PHE A 169 13.88 -0.45 -14.34
CA PHE A 169 14.88 -1.47 -14.62
C PHE A 169 14.62 -2.19 -15.97
N VAL A 170 13.39 -2.61 -16.25
CA VAL A 170 13.09 -3.21 -17.57
C VAL A 170 13.20 -2.21 -18.72
N ALA A 171 13.01 -0.92 -18.48
CA ALA A 171 13.30 0.13 -19.46
C ALA A 171 14.81 0.27 -19.69
N ALA A 172 15.63 0.15 -18.64
CA ALA A 172 17.10 0.14 -18.74
C ALA A 172 17.60 -1.10 -19.51
N LEU A 173 17.02 -2.27 -19.28
CA LEU A 173 17.30 -3.49 -20.06
C LEU A 173 16.99 -3.28 -21.56
N ASN A 174 15.84 -2.73 -21.89
CA ASN A 174 15.48 -2.42 -23.29
C ASN A 174 16.41 -1.37 -23.91
N ARG A 175 16.87 -0.37 -23.16
CA ARG A 175 17.83 0.62 -23.62
C ARG A 175 19.17 -0.05 -23.94
N LEU A 176 19.71 -0.83 -23.00
CA LEU A 176 21.00 -1.53 -23.16
C LEU A 176 20.95 -2.53 -24.32
N ALA A 177 19.87 -3.31 -24.43
CA ALA A 177 19.69 -4.25 -25.54
C ALA A 177 19.67 -3.53 -26.90
N ARG A 178 19.01 -2.37 -26.98
CA ARG A 178 19.00 -1.53 -28.20
C ARG A 178 20.39 -0.99 -28.52
N GLU A 179 21.13 -0.51 -27.52
CA GLU A 179 22.50 -0.02 -27.69
C GLU A 179 23.46 -1.11 -28.18
N ARG A 180 23.27 -2.35 -27.72
CA ARG A 180 24.02 -3.52 -28.15
C ARG A 180 23.54 -4.13 -29.48
N GLY A 181 22.42 -3.63 -30.05
CA GLY A 181 21.82 -4.17 -31.27
C GLY A 181 21.23 -5.58 -31.10
N ILE A 182 20.78 -5.92 -29.88
CA ILE A 182 20.26 -7.25 -29.50
C ILE A 182 18.76 -7.15 -29.26
N ALA A 183 18.01 -8.12 -29.78
CA ALA A 183 16.56 -8.25 -29.52
C ALA A 183 16.16 -9.72 -29.62
N PRO A 184 15.12 -10.16 -28.89
CA PRO A 184 14.52 -11.48 -29.09
C PRO A 184 13.80 -11.57 -30.43
N GLU A 185 13.38 -12.78 -30.81
CA GLU A 185 12.51 -12.99 -31.96
C GLU A 185 11.18 -12.19 -31.74
N GLY A 186 10.85 -11.32 -32.69
CA GLY A 186 9.70 -10.40 -32.55
C GLY A 186 10.03 -8.98 -32.10
N GLY A 187 11.30 -8.68 -31.77
CA GLY A 187 11.75 -7.37 -31.35
C GLY A 187 11.79 -7.19 -29.84
N LEU A 188 12.23 -6.02 -29.36
CA LEU A 188 12.29 -5.71 -27.93
C LEU A 188 10.87 -5.69 -27.32
N PRO A 189 10.72 -6.19 -26.08
CA PRO A 189 9.43 -6.20 -25.39
C PRO A 189 8.81 -4.81 -25.29
N ASP A 190 7.52 -4.69 -25.61
CA ASP A 190 6.76 -3.51 -25.24
C ASP A 190 6.48 -3.54 -23.74
N ILE A 191 7.07 -2.60 -23.01
CA ILE A 191 6.95 -2.51 -21.55
C ILE A 191 5.79 -1.61 -21.09
N MET A 192 5.15 -0.90 -22.02
CA MET A 192 4.03 -0.01 -21.67
C MET A 192 2.84 -0.75 -21.05
N PRO A 193 2.45 -1.96 -21.51
CA PRO A 193 1.39 -2.74 -20.87
C PRO A 193 1.68 -3.06 -19.39
N PHE A 194 2.94 -3.19 -18.98
CA PHE A 194 3.33 -3.52 -17.61
C PHE A 194 3.06 -2.38 -16.59
N LEU A 195 2.73 -1.19 -17.06
CA LEU A 195 2.36 -0.08 -16.19
C LEU A 195 1.05 -0.33 -15.42
N ASP A 196 0.20 -1.27 -15.84
CA ASP A 196 -0.95 -1.72 -15.05
C ASP A 196 -0.49 -2.35 -13.73
N LEU A 197 0.50 -3.23 -13.78
CA LEU A 197 1.13 -3.85 -12.60
C LEU A 197 1.92 -2.83 -11.78
N CYS A 198 2.68 -1.95 -12.43
CA CYS A 198 3.40 -0.88 -11.76
C CYS A 198 2.45 0.03 -10.96
N ALA A 199 1.31 0.43 -11.55
CA ALA A 199 0.30 1.22 -10.85
C ALA A 199 -0.31 0.48 -9.66
N LEU A 200 -0.57 -0.82 -9.81
CA LEU A 200 -1.15 -1.64 -8.76
C LEU A 200 -0.19 -1.77 -7.56
N GLY A 201 1.09 -2.11 -7.79
CA GLY A 201 2.12 -2.17 -6.75
C GLY A 201 2.26 -0.82 -6.04
N THR A 202 2.49 0.26 -6.80
CA THR A 202 2.62 1.63 -6.26
C THR A 202 1.44 2.04 -5.38
N LEU A 203 0.20 1.72 -5.79
CA LEU A 203 -1.00 2.07 -5.04
C LEU A 203 -1.18 1.22 -3.78
N CYS A 204 -0.86 -0.08 -3.85
CA CYS A 204 -1.03 -0.99 -2.72
C CYS A 204 0.06 -0.84 -1.67
N ASP A 205 1.29 -0.46 -2.08
CA ASP A 205 2.37 -0.08 -1.17
C ASP A 205 2.15 1.29 -0.52
N MET A 206 1.10 2.01 -0.90
CA MET A 206 0.80 3.35 -0.37
C MET A 206 1.88 4.38 -0.69
N ALA A 207 2.65 4.17 -1.76
CA ALA A 207 3.72 5.07 -2.18
C ALA A 207 3.17 6.46 -2.56
N PRO A 208 3.91 7.55 -2.27
CA PRO A 208 3.43 8.91 -2.53
C PRO A 208 3.19 9.18 -4.03
N LEU A 209 2.02 9.70 -4.38
CA LEU A 209 1.62 10.00 -5.76
C LEU A 209 2.10 11.38 -6.21
N HIS A 210 3.41 11.56 -6.32
CA HIS A 210 4.02 12.73 -6.95
C HIS A 210 5.10 12.30 -7.96
N GLY A 211 5.55 13.22 -8.82
CA GLY A 211 6.56 12.94 -9.84
C GLY A 211 6.21 11.73 -10.71
N VAL A 212 7.17 10.84 -10.83
CA VAL A 212 7.08 9.63 -11.66
C VAL A 212 5.99 8.66 -11.19
N ASN A 213 5.82 8.45 -9.87
CA ASN A 213 4.75 7.59 -9.35
C ASN A 213 3.38 8.01 -9.85
N ARG A 214 3.11 9.31 -9.85
CA ARG A 214 1.84 9.82 -10.34
C ARG A 214 1.64 9.57 -11.84
N ALA A 215 2.70 9.71 -12.63
CA ALA A 215 2.67 9.40 -14.07
C ALA A 215 2.42 7.90 -14.31
N PHE A 216 3.13 7.04 -13.59
CA PHE A 216 2.94 5.59 -13.66
C PHE A 216 1.53 5.16 -13.28
N VAL A 217 1.00 5.67 -12.16
CA VAL A 217 -0.36 5.34 -11.73
C VAL A 217 -1.41 5.86 -12.70
N ARG A 218 -1.27 7.08 -13.20
CA ARG A 218 -2.21 7.65 -14.17
C ARG A 218 -2.26 6.84 -15.46
N GLN A 219 -1.09 6.50 -16.01
CA GLN A 219 -1.00 5.71 -17.22
C GLN A 219 -1.40 4.25 -16.98
N GLY A 220 -0.97 3.68 -15.86
CA GLY A 220 -1.27 2.31 -15.49
C GLY A 220 -2.77 2.05 -15.27
N LEU A 221 -3.50 2.96 -14.62
CA LEU A 221 -4.96 2.87 -14.50
C LEU A 221 -5.65 2.91 -15.88
N THR A 222 -5.12 3.72 -16.82
CA THR A 222 -5.63 3.75 -18.19
C THR A 222 -5.41 2.44 -18.93
N ILE A 223 -4.28 1.78 -18.70
CA ILE A 223 -3.95 0.47 -19.29
C ILE A 223 -4.75 -0.64 -18.61
N MET A 224 -4.84 -0.63 -17.29
CA MET A 224 -5.61 -1.59 -16.49
C MET A 224 -7.07 -1.62 -16.93
N ALA A 225 -7.64 -0.47 -17.26
CA ALA A 225 -9.01 -0.33 -17.79
C ALA A 225 -9.22 -0.98 -19.18
N ARG A 226 -8.16 -1.43 -19.86
CA ARG A 226 -8.23 -2.14 -21.14
C ARG A 226 -8.34 -3.65 -20.99
N ASP A 227 -8.26 -4.16 -19.75
CA ASP A 227 -8.42 -5.58 -19.39
C ASP A 227 -7.48 -6.53 -20.18
N GLN A 228 -6.25 -6.09 -20.46
CA GLN A 228 -5.29 -6.87 -21.26
C GLN A 228 -4.52 -7.92 -20.44
N ASN A 229 -4.39 -7.73 -19.13
CA ASN A 229 -3.77 -8.72 -18.24
C ASN A 229 -4.82 -9.75 -17.80
N PRO A 230 -4.68 -11.04 -18.16
CA PRO A 230 -5.67 -12.07 -17.82
C PRO A 230 -5.87 -12.23 -16.32
N GLY A 231 -4.79 -12.13 -15.51
CA GLY A 231 -4.85 -12.24 -14.06
C GLY A 231 -5.62 -11.08 -13.42
N LEU A 232 -5.35 -9.84 -13.84
CA LEU A 232 -6.10 -8.68 -13.35
C LEU A 232 -7.58 -8.74 -13.75
N ARG A 233 -7.88 -9.19 -14.99
CA ARG A 233 -9.26 -9.35 -15.45
C ARG A 233 -10.00 -10.39 -14.63
N ALA A 234 -9.42 -11.59 -14.44
CA ALA A 234 -10.04 -12.64 -13.64
C ALA A 234 -10.27 -12.18 -12.18
N LEU A 235 -9.31 -11.47 -11.59
CA LEU A 235 -9.44 -10.93 -10.24
C LEU A 235 -10.54 -9.86 -10.14
N ALA A 236 -10.68 -9.01 -11.17
CA ALA A 236 -11.74 -8.02 -11.26
C ALA A 236 -13.12 -8.69 -11.38
N ASP A 237 -13.23 -9.76 -12.16
CA ASP A 237 -14.47 -10.53 -12.33
C ASP A 237 -14.96 -11.12 -11.00
N VAL A 238 -14.10 -11.82 -10.25
CA VAL A 238 -14.47 -12.36 -8.94
C VAL A 238 -14.70 -11.26 -7.88
N ALA A 239 -14.16 -10.07 -8.09
CA ALA A 239 -14.43 -8.90 -7.25
C ALA A 239 -15.72 -8.16 -7.61
N GLY A 240 -16.40 -8.54 -8.70
CA GLY A 240 -17.60 -7.86 -9.21
C GLY A 240 -17.33 -6.50 -9.84
N ILE A 241 -16.11 -6.28 -10.38
CA ILE A 241 -15.69 -5.04 -11.01
C ILE A 241 -15.88 -5.17 -12.52
N GLY A 242 -16.73 -4.34 -13.10
CA GLY A 242 -16.93 -4.32 -14.56
C GLY A 242 -15.70 -3.78 -15.30
N LYS A 243 -15.10 -2.70 -14.78
CA LYS A 243 -13.92 -2.05 -15.37
C LYS A 243 -13.01 -1.49 -14.28
N THR A 244 -11.75 -1.87 -14.29
CA THR A 244 -10.76 -1.43 -13.31
C THR A 244 -10.12 -0.12 -13.76
N GLU A 245 -10.62 1.02 -13.31
CA GLU A 245 -10.17 2.35 -13.77
C GLU A 245 -9.93 3.36 -12.64
N THR A 246 -10.08 2.95 -11.38
CA THR A 246 -9.96 3.86 -10.23
C THR A 246 -8.93 3.38 -9.23
N VAL A 247 -8.34 4.32 -8.49
CA VAL A 247 -7.48 4.03 -7.33
C VAL A 247 -8.22 3.13 -6.33
N TYR A 248 -9.54 3.37 -6.12
CA TYR A 248 -10.34 2.56 -5.21
C TYR A 248 -10.41 1.09 -5.64
N HIS A 249 -10.64 0.82 -6.93
CA HIS A 249 -10.65 -0.56 -7.44
C HIS A 249 -9.30 -1.25 -7.17
N ALA A 250 -8.19 -0.60 -7.51
CA ALA A 250 -6.85 -1.15 -7.31
C ALA A 250 -6.55 -1.39 -5.81
N THR A 251 -6.70 -0.36 -4.98
CA THR A 251 -6.24 -0.38 -3.59
C THR A 251 -7.18 -1.16 -2.65
N PHE A 252 -8.50 -1.02 -2.81
CA PHE A 252 -9.46 -1.56 -1.84
C PHE A 252 -10.23 -2.78 -2.33
N MET A 253 -10.22 -3.06 -3.63
CA MET A 253 -10.91 -4.23 -4.18
C MET A 253 -9.92 -5.30 -4.64
N LEU A 254 -8.89 -4.96 -5.42
CA LEU A 254 -7.89 -5.94 -5.89
C LEU A 254 -6.81 -6.20 -4.85
N GLY A 255 -6.20 -5.16 -4.29
CA GLY A 255 -5.08 -5.27 -3.34
C GLY A 255 -5.33 -6.22 -2.16
N PRO A 256 -6.46 -6.14 -1.42
CA PRO A 256 -6.74 -7.04 -0.32
C PRO A 256 -6.87 -8.51 -0.72
N ARG A 257 -7.33 -8.81 -1.94
CA ARG A 257 -7.41 -10.18 -2.47
C ARG A 257 -6.01 -10.72 -2.77
N LEU A 258 -5.17 -9.92 -3.43
CA LEU A 258 -3.78 -10.29 -3.70
C LEU A 258 -2.99 -10.53 -2.40
N ASN A 259 -3.13 -9.62 -1.43
CA ASN A 259 -2.47 -9.76 -0.14
C ASN A 259 -2.99 -10.93 0.71
N ALA A 260 -4.15 -11.51 0.39
CA ALA A 260 -4.72 -12.60 1.18
C ALA A 260 -3.87 -13.88 1.11
N GLY A 261 -3.23 -14.16 -0.03
CA GLY A 261 -2.29 -15.28 -0.18
C GLY A 261 -1.19 -15.25 0.87
N GLY A 262 -0.46 -14.14 0.99
CA GLY A 262 0.61 -13.96 1.97
C GLY A 262 0.15 -13.79 3.42
N ARG A 263 -1.15 -13.76 3.70
CA ARG A 263 -1.69 -13.61 5.06
C ARG A 263 -2.25 -14.90 5.65
N VAL A 264 -2.98 -15.67 4.86
CA VAL A 264 -3.74 -16.85 5.32
C VAL A 264 -3.64 -18.04 4.36
N GLY A 265 -2.75 -17.99 3.36
CA GLY A 265 -2.60 -19.01 2.34
C GLY A 265 -1.21 -19.03 1.72
N ASP A 266 -1.13 -19.47 0.47
CA ASP A 266 0.13 -19.60 -0.25
C ASP A 266 0.61 -18.24 -0.79
N PRO A 267 1.78 -17.74 -0.41
CA PRO A 267 2.22 -16.38 -0.75
C PRO A 267 2.51 -16.18 -2.24
N TRP A 268 2.86 -17.23 -2.98
CA TRP A 268 3.22 -17.15 -4.41
C TRP A 268 2.02 -17.00 -5.37
N ILE A 269 0.77 -17.25 -4.89
CA ILE A 269 -0.44 -17.24 -5.76
C ILE A 269 -0.64 -15.90 -6.44
N ALA A 270 -0.43 -14.78 -5.70
CA ALA A 270 -0.61 -13.44 -6.25
C ALA A 270 0.36 -13.14 -7.40
N ALA A 271 1.66 -13.41 -7.20
CA ALA A 271 2.67 -13.22 -8.24
C ALA A 271 2.39 -14.09 -9.47
N LYS A 272 2.00 -15.34 -9.26
CA LYS A 272 1.66 -16.27 -10.34
C LYS A 272 0.44 -15.81 -11.13
N LEU A 273 -0.64 -15.38 -10.44
CA LEU A 273 -1.84 -14.83 -11.08
C LEU A 273 -1.50 -13.64 -11.98
N LEU A 274 -0.69 -12.70 -11.49
CA LEU A 274 -0.35 -11.48 -12.23
C LEU A 274 0.61 -11.73 -13.40
N ALA A 275 1.40 -12.82 -13.33
CA ALA A 275 2.35 -13.21 -14.36
C ALA A 275 1.76 -14.09 -15.47
N THR A 276 0.71 -14.85 -15.21
CA THR A 276 0.18 -15.80 -16.19
C THR A 276 -0.47 -15.13 -17.39
N ASP A 277 -0.34 -15.76 -18.57
CA ASP A 277 -1.09 -15.43 -19.80
C ASP A 277 -2.20 -16.46 -20.09
N ASP A 278 -2.24 -17.56 -19.31
CA ASP A 278 -3.30 -18.57 -19.41
C ASP A 278 -4.56 -18.10 -18.68
N ARG A 279 -5.64 -17.94 -19.43
CA ARG A 279 -6.92 -17.47 -18.90
C ARG A 279 -7.57 -18.44 -17.93
N GLN A 280 -7.41 -19.75 -18.16
CA GLN A 280 -7.99 -20.76 -17.27
C GLN A 280 -7.26 -20.77 -15.93
N GLU A 281 -5.93 -20.78 -15.95
CA GLU A 281 -5.10 -20.65 -14.75
C GLU A 281 -5.41 -19.35 -13.98
N ALA A 282 -5.58 -18.23 -14.71
CA ALA A 282 -5.93 -16.96 -14.11
C ALA A 282 -7.27 -17.00 -13.34
N VAL A 283 -8.29 -17.67 -13.88
CA VAL A 283 -9.59 -17.84 -13.20
C VAL A 283 -9.42 -18.67 -11.93
N GLU A 284 -8.75 -19.81 -11.99
CA GLU A 284 -8.53 -20.70 -10.85
C GLU A 284 -7.77 -19.99 -9.71
N LEU A 285 -6.70 -19.25 -10.03
CA LEU A 285 -5.92 -18.51 -9.05
C LEU A 285 -6.71 -17.32 -8.47
N ALA A 286 -7.52 -16.63 -9.28
CA ALA A 286 -8.35 -15.50 -8.83
C ALA A 286 -9.46 -15.98 -7.86
N GLU A 287 -10.12 -17.10 -8.17
CA GLU A 287 -11.12 -17.73 -7.30
C GLU A 287 -10.48 -18.15 -5.95
N ARG A 288 -9.29 -18.72 -5.99
CA ARG A 288 -8.55 -19.10 -4.78
C ARG A 288 -8.22 -17.88 -3.92
N LEU A 289 -7.70 -16.81 -4.50
CA LEU A 289 -7.42 -15.55 -3.77
C LEU A 289 -8.70 -14.89 -3.22
N HIS A 290 -9.81 -14.99 -3.95
CA HIS A 290 -11.09 -14.48 -3.47
C HIS A 290 -11.55 -15.24 -2.22
N ALA A 291 -11.48 -16.57 -2.24
CA ALA A 291 -11.81 -17.41 -1.08
C ALA A 291 -10.92 -17.10 0.14
N LEU A 292 -9.59 -17.01 -0.07
CA LEU A 292 -8.64 -16.62 0.99
C LEU A 292 -8.93 -15.23 1.56
N ASN A 293 -9.34 -14.28 0.71
CA ASN A 293 -9.71 -12.94 1.19
C ASN A 293 -10.99 -12.96 2.04
N ASP A 294 -11.95 -13.83 1.74
CA ASP A 294 -13.16 -13.96 2.55
C ASP A 294 -12.87 -14.67 3.89
N GLU A 295 -11.99 -15.67 3.90
CA GLU A 295 -11.46 -16.29 5.11
C GLU A 295 -10.74 -15.25 5.98
N ARG A 296 -9.82 -14.47 5.40
CA ARG A 296 -9.14 -13.39 6.10
C ARG A 296 -10.11 -12.38 6.71
N LYS A 297 -11.18 -11.98 6.00
CA LYS A 297 -12.21 -11.07 6.53
C LYS A 297 -12.95 -11.67 7.72
N ALA A 298 -13.27 -12.96 7.68
CA ALA A 298 -13.92 -13.65 8.80
C ALA A 298 -13.03 -13.66 10.05
N VAL A 299 -11.75 -13.99 9.88
CA VAL A 299 -10.75 -13.94 10.95
C VAL A 299 -10.57 -12.51 11.47
N GLU A 300 -10.46 -11.51 10.56
CA GLU A 300 -10.36 -10.09 10.92
C GLU A 300 -11.54 -9.64 11.76
N SER A 301 -12.78 -9.96 11.36
CA SER A 301 -13.99 -9.55 12.08
C SER A 301 -14.04 -10.13 13.50
N ALA A 302 -13.75 -11.41 13.64
CA ALA A 302 -13.77 -12.09 14.94
C ALA A 302 -12.73 -11.48 15.92
N ILE A 303 -11.50 -11.22 15.44
CA ILE A 303 -10.46 -10.59 16.25
C ILE A 303 -10.82 -9.13 16.56
N LEU A 304 -11.36 -8.39 15.59
CA LEU A 304 -11.70 -6.98 15.74
C LEU A 304 -12.73 -6.77 16.85
N ASP A 305 -13.79 -7.58 16.90
CA ASP A 305 -14.84 -7.46 17.91
C ASP A 305 -14.26 -7.63 19.33
N LEU A 306 -13.38 -8.61 19.52
CA LEU A 306 -12.71 -8.84 20.80
C LEU A 306 -11.73 -7.71 21.15
N ALA A 307 -10.94 -7.26 20.18
CA ALA A 307 -9.97 -6.18 20.36
C ALA A 307 -10.67 -4.83 20.68
N MET A 308 -11.81 -4.56 20.06
CA MET A 308 -12.63 -3.38 20.36
C MET A 308 -13.19 -3.41 21.79
N ALA A 309 -13.69 -4.58 22.25
CA ALA A 309 -14.16 -4.72 23.62
C ALA A 309 -13.03 -4.48 24.65
N GLN A 310 -11.79 -4.97 24.36
CA GLN A 310 -10.62 -4.69 25.20
C GLN A 310 -10.26 -3.20 25.19
N ALA A 311 -10.29 -2.55 24.01
CA ALA A 311 -10.00 -1.12 23.87
C ALA A 311 -11.00 -0.26 24.66
N GLU A 312 -12.29 -0.55 24.60
CA GLU A 312 -13.34 0.14 25.36
C GLU A 312 -13.15 -0.02 26.87
N GLN A 313 -12.84 -1.22 27.34
CA GLN A 313 -12.51 -1.45 28.74
C GLN A 313 -11.26 -0.70 29.19
N ALA A 314 -10.22 -0.67 28.36
CA ALA A 314 -8.99 0.02 28.64
C ALA A 314 -9.21 1.55 28.74
N LEU A 315 -9.99 2.14 27.84
CA LEU A 315 -10.36 3.55 27.85
C LEU A 315 -11.27 3.90 29.03
N ALA A 316 -12.19 3.00 29.42
CA ALA A 316 -13.02 3.20 30.60
C ALA A 316 -12.20 3.23 31.91
N ARG A 317 -11.11 2.45 31.99
CA ARG A 317 -10.19 2.45 33.15
C ARG A 317 -9.22 3.65 33.14
N ASN A 318 -8.74 4.05 31.98
CA ASN A 318 -7.81 5.15 31.80
C ASN A 318 -8.14 5.93 30.52
N PRO A 319 -9.02 6.94 30.58
CA PRO A 319 -9.40 7.75 29.41
C PRO A 319 -8.23 8.53 28.78
N GLU A 320 -7.20 8.85 29.57
CA GLU A 320 -6.04 9.64 29.13
C GLU A 320 -4.91 8.78 28.54
N ARG A 321 -5.11 7.46 28.44
CA ARG A 321 -4.08 6.59 27.88
C ARG A 321 -3.72 6.99 26.45
N GLY A 322 -2.44 7.02 26.15
CA GLY A 322 -1.90 7.49 24.87
C GLY A 322 -1.83 6.42 23.78
N ILE A 323 -2.18 5.17 24.08
CA ILE A 323 -2.05 4.02 23.18
C ILE A 323 -3.08 2.94 23.55
N LEU A 324 -3.46 2.13 22.60
CA LEU A 324 -4.25 0.92 22.80
C LEU A 324 -3.39 -0.32 22.58
N VAL A 325 -3.42 -1.25 23.51
CA VAL A 325 -2.84 -2.57 23.37
C VAL A 325 -3.95 -3.60 23.57
N ALA A 326 -4.18 -4.44 22.57
CA ALA A 326 -5.13 -5.55 22.62
C ALA A 326 -4.39 -6.85 22.33
N SER A 327 -4.80 -7.94 22.99
CA SER A 327 -4.09 -9.20 22.84
C SER A 327 -5.01 -10.40 22.99
N GLY A 328 -4.66 -11.52 22.35
CA GLY A 328 -5.45 -12.73 22.48
C GLY A 328 -4.77 -13.98 21.96
N GLU A 329 -5.15 -15.11 22.57
CA GLU A 329 -4.77 -16.43 22.09
C GLU A 329 -5.53 -16.77 20.81
N GLY A 330 -4.85 -17.40 19.84
CA GLY A 330 -5.40 -17.73 18.53
C GLY A 330 -5.51 -16.55 17.56
N TRP A 331 -5.03 -15.35 17.93
CA TRP A 331 -5.06 -14.21 17.03
C TRP A 331 -3.96 -14.30 15.98
N HIS A 332 -4.39 -14.50 14.74
CA HIS A 332 -3.50 -14.82 13.63
C HIS A 332 -2.56 -13.65 13.25
N PRO A 333 -1.22 -13.86 13.18
CA PRO A 333 -0.23 -12.80 12.88
C PRO A 333 -0.44 -12.11 11.53
N GLY A 334 -0.99 -12.79 10.53
CA GLY A 334 -1.33 -12.23 9.23
C GLY A 334 -2.43 -11.16 9.25
N VAL A 335 -3.21 -11.09 10.35
CA VAL A 335 -4.42 -10.26 10.47
C VAL A 335 -4.30 -9.16 11.55
N ILE A 336 -3.53 -9.40 12.62
CA ILE A 336 -3.43 -8.45 13.75
C ILE A 336 -3.02 -7.04 13.32
N GLY A 337 -2.19 -6.89 12.30
CA GLY A 337 -1.80 -5.57 11.79
C GLY A 337 -2.96 -4.79 11.12
N ILE A 338 -3.94 -5.50 10.56
CA ILE A 338 -5.15 -4.89 10.02
C ILE A 338 -6.05 -4.43 11.17
N VAL A 339 -6.20 -5.28 12.19
CA VAL A 339 -6.99 -4.96 13.39
C VAL A 339 -6.39 -3.77 14.13
N ALA A 340 -5.06 -3.69 14.29
CA ALA A 340 -4.38 -2.52 14.86
C ALA A 340 -4.71 -1.23 14.07
N GLY A 341 -4.73 -1.32 12.74
CA GLY A 341 -5.15 -0.21 11.88
C GLY A 341 -6.61 0.22 12.14
N ARG A 342 -7.53 -0.75 12.29
CA ARG A 342 -8.95 -0.47 12.59
C ARG A 342 -9.14 0.20 13.96
N LEU A 343 -8.43 -0.27 14.99
CA LEU A 343 -8.45 0.37 16.31
C LEU A 343 -7.93 1.81 16.23
N LYS A 344 -6.78 2.00 15.58
CA LYS A 344 -6.19 3.33 15.35
C LYS A 344 -7.16 4.28 14.65
N ASP A 345 -7.83 3.82 13.58
CA ASP A 345 -8.76 4.66 12.82
C ASP A 345 -10.03 5.01 13.63
N ARG A 346 -10.50 4.10 14.49
CA ARG A 346 -11.69 4.33 15.31
C ARG A 346 -11.45 5.25 16.50
N TYR A 347 -10.33 5.05 17.19
CA TYR A 347 -10.04 5.75 18.46
C TYR A 347 -9.04 6.89 18.32
N HIS A 348 -8.45 7.07 17.12
CA HIS A 348 -7.40 8.06 16.84
C HIS A 348 -6.21 7.97 17.80
N LEU A 349 -5.87 6.76 18.20
CA LEU A 349 -4.74 6.44 19.08
C LEU A 349 -3.81 5.44 18.41
N PRO A 350 -2.49 5.54 18.63
CA PRO A 350 -1.59 4.44 18.30
C PRO A 350 -2.14 3.15 18.90
N SER A 351 -2.07 2.06 18.13
CA SER A 351 -2.68 0.80 18.54
C SER A 351 -1.78 -0.38 18.21
N ILE A 352 -1.60 -1.29 19.15
CA ILE A 352 -0.85 -2.54 19.01
C ILE A 352 -1.80 -3.70 19.25
N VAL A 353 -1.73 -4.70 18.38
CA VAL A 353 -2.48 -5.95 18.53
C VAL A 353 -1.49 -7.12 18.56
N ILE A 354 -1.64 -8.00 19.54
CA ILE A 354 -0.71 -9.08 19.85
C ILE A 354 -1.47 -10.41 19.80
N GLY A 355 -0.89 -11.42 19.12
CA GLY A 355 -1.45 -12.76 19.05
C GLY A 355 -0.41 -13.84 19.36
N TRP A 356 -0.88 -14.94 19.95
CA TRP A 356 -0.10 -16.15 20.23
C TRP A 356 -1.00 -17.38 20.18
N GLY A 357 -0.43 -18.57 20.25
CA GLY A 357 -1.20 -19.81 20.35
C GLY A 357 -0.62 -20.97 19.55
N GLU A 358 -1.33 -22.07 19.57
CA GLU A 358 -0.93 -23.30 18.86
C GLU A 358 -0.80 -23.04 17.35
N GLY A 359 0.30 -23.49 16.75
CA GLY A 359 0.62 -23.26 15.33
C GLY A 359 1.16 -21.87 14.99
N LEU A 360 1.26 -20.94 15.96
CA LEU A 360 1.74 -19.56 15.72
C LEU A 360 3.19 -19.34 16.20
N GLY A 361 3.86 -20.39 16.63
CA GLY A 361 5.21 -20.35 17.18
C GLY A 361 5.26 -20.16 18.70
N PRO A 362 6.46 -20.24 19.31
CA PRO A 362 6.62 -20.26 20.77
C PRO A 362 6.45 -18.88 21.42
N VAL A 363 6.48 -17.80 20.67
CA VAL A 363 6.41 -16.43 21.19
C VAL A 363 5.23 -15.66 20.60
N ALA A 364 4.69 -14.73 21.37
CA ALA A 364 3.65 -13.83 20.89
C ALA A 364 4.22 -12.86 19.84
N LYS A 365 3.44 -12.60 18.79
CA LYS A 365 3.73 -11.63 17.74
C LYS A 365 2.80 -10.44 17.83
N GLY A 366 3.34 -9.24 17.77
CA GLY A 366 2.57 -8.00 17.80
C GLY A 366 2.76 -7.16 16.54
N SER A 367 1.73 -6.42 16.17
CA SER A 367 1.77 -5.44 15.10
C SER A 367 1.17 -4.12 15.57
N GLY A 368 1.94 -3.05 15.42
CA GLY A 368 1.57 -1.68 15.78
C GLY A 368 1.21 -0.84 14.56
N ARG A 369 0.27 0.08 14.76
CA ARG A 369 -0.08 1.15 13.82
C ARG A 369 -0.19 2.46 14.56
N SER A 370 0.34 3.55 13.99
CA SER A 370 0.41 4.85 14.64
C SER A 370 -0.42 5.91 13.96
N VAL A 371 -0.58 7.02 14.67
CA VAL A 371 -1.14 8.28 14.16
C VAL A 371 0.00 9.24 13.81
N THR A 372 -0.29 10.24 12.98
CA THR A 372 0.69 11.28 12.62
C THR A 372 1.26 11.95 13.89
N GLY A 373 2.56 12.22 13.90
CA GLY A 373 3.26 12.84 15.02
C GLY A 373 3.75 11.86 16.10
N VAL A 374 3.39 10.58 16.05
CA VAL A 374 3.84 9.57 17.01
C VAL A 374 4.61 8.46 16.31
N ASN A 375 5.91 8.32 16.58
CA ASN A 375 6.76 7.27 16.01
C ASN A 375 6.66 5.97 16.83
N ILE A 376 5.81 5.04 16.39
CA ILE A 376 5.61 3.76 17.09
C ILE A 376 6.81 2.81 16.91
N GLY A 377 7.53 2.91 15.80
CA GLY A 377 8.72 2.08 15.54
C GLY A 377 9.84 2.35 16.53
N ASP A 378 10.09 3.63 16.85
CA ASP A 378 11.08 4.02 17.86
C ASP A 378 10.68 3.54 19.25
N ALA A 379 9.39 3.67 19.62
CA ALA A 379 8.89 3.18 20.90
C ALA A 379 9.06 1.67 21.05
N ILE A 380 8.72 0.89 20.02
CA ILE A 380 8.91 -0.56 20.00
C ILE A 380 10.40 -0.92 20.08
N SER A 381 11.26 -0.22 19.33
CA SER A 381 12.71 -0.43 19.36
C SER A 381 13.32 -0.11 20.74
N MET A 382 12.79 0.90 21.43
CA MET A 382 13.19 1.24 22.78
C MET A 382 12.78 0.17 23.79
N ALA A 383 11.53 -0.33 23.70
CA ALA A 383 11.05 -1.42 24.54
C ALA A 383 11.93 -2.69 24.39
N ALA A 384 12.39 -2.98 23.17
CA ALA A 384 13.31 -4.09 22.91
C ALA A 384 14.69 -3.86 23.54
N ARG A 385 15.24 -2.64 23.42
CA ARG A 385 16.54 -2.29 24.04
C ARG A 385 16.51 -2.32 25.55
N GLU A 386 15.38 -2.00 26.16
CA GLU A 386 15.19 -2.05 27.62
C GLU A 386 14.83 -3.44 28.13
N GLY A 387 14.68 -4.45 27.25
CA GLY A 387 14.37 -5.83 27.62
C GLY A 387 12.92 -6.04 28.04
N ILE A 388 12.02 -5.12 27.73
CA ILE A 388 10.57 -5.23 27.99
C ILE A 388 9.94 -6.25 27.02
N ILE A 389 10.50 -6.36 25.81
CA ILE A 389 10.11 -7.32 24.77
C ILE A 389 11.35 -8.02 24.22
N LEU A 390 11.18 -9.18 23.59
CA LEU A 390 12.28 -9.98 23.03
C LEU A 390 12.94 -9.30 21.83
N SER A 391 12.15 -8.75 20.92
CA SER A 391 12.61 -8.06 19.74
C SER A 391 11.50 -7.19 19.15
N GLY A 392 11.89 -6.17 18.41
CA GLY A 392 10.92 -5.33 17.71
C GLY A 392 11.54 -4.09 17.11
N GLY A 393 10.77 -3.44 16.23
CA GLY A 393 11.14 -2.22 15.54
C GLY A 393 10.13 -1.87 14.45
N GLY A 394 10.49 -0.93 13.61
CA GLY A 394 9.63 -0.49 12.51
C GLY A 394 9.89 0.94 12.10
N HIS A 395 8.89 1.53 11.49
CA HIS A 395 8.88 2.91 11.04
C HIS A 395 7.89 3.75 11.84
N ALA A 396 7.84 5.05 11.59
CA ALA A 396 6.99 5.96 12.35
C ALA A 396 5.51 5.52 12.43
N MET A 397 4.94 4.99 11.35
CA MET A 397 3.52 4.65 11.24
C MET A 397 3.19 3.18 11.51
N ALA A 398 4.18 2.28 11.53
CA ALA A 398 3.96 0.85 11.71
C ALA A 398 5.18 0.17 12.31
N GLY A 399 4.95 -0.85 13.14
CA GLY A 399 6.02 -1.65 13.72
C GLY A 399 5.57 -3.07 14.04
N GLY A 400 6.56 -3.96 14.18
CA GLY A 400 6.38 -5.34 14.59
C GLY A 400 7.15 -5.63 15.86
N LEU A 401 6.69 -6.58 16.64
CA LEU A 401 7.36 -6.99 17.88
C LEU A 401 7.12 -8.46 18.21
N SER A 402 8.00 -8.99 19.05
CA SER A 402 7.88 -10.33 19.63
C SER A 402 8.14 -10.25 21.14
N LEU A 403 7.32 -10.95 21.92
CA LEU A 403 7.43 -11.02 23.37
C LEU A 403 6.85 -12.33 23.90
N GLU A 404 7.15 -12.66 25.16
CA GLU A 404 6.46 -13.76 25.84
C GLU A 404 5.01 -13.33 26.18
N PRO A 405 4.01 -14.23 26.07
CA PRO A 405 2.61 -13.89 26.36
C PRO A 405 2.37 -13.28 27.75
N ASP A 406 3.12 -13.70 28.74
CA ASP A 406 3.05 -13.20 30.12
C ASP A 406 3.64 -11.79 30.31
N GLN A 407 4.45 -11.32 29.37
CA GLN A 407 4.99 -9.96 29.36
C GLN A 407 4.00 -8.90 28.83
N VAL A 408 2.89 -9.29 28.22
CA VAL A 408 1.93 -8.35 27.63
C VAL A 408 1.43 -7.27 28.60
N PRO A 409 1.07 -7.58 29.87
CA PRO A 409 0.65 -6.55 30.81
C PRO A 409 1.75 -5.53 31.12
N ALA A 410 2.98 -6.00 31.36
CA ALA A 410 4.13 -5.13 31.63
C ALA A 410 4.48 -4.24 30.43
N PHE A 411 4.35 -4.78 29.21
CA PHE A 411 4.52 -4.03 27.97
C PHE A 411 3.43 -2.96 27.79
N ASP A 412 2.15 -3.26 28.08
CA ASP A 412 1.06 -2.26 28.03
C ASP A 412 1.33 -1.10 29.01
N ASP A 413 1.69 -1.40 30.25
CA ASP A 413 2.01 -0.39 31.26
C ASP A 413 3.20 0.49 30.85
N TRP A 414 4.25 -0.13 30.30
CA TRP A 414 5.43 0.60 29.79
C TRP A 414 5.05 1.51 28.62
N MET A 415 4.27 1.01 27.67
CA MET A 415 3.81 1.78 26.50
C MET A 415 2.92 2.96 26.91
N ILE A 416 2.02 2.79 27.88
CA ILE A 416 1.19 3.91 28.41
C ILE A 416 2.09 5.01 28.98
N ALA A 417 3.06 4.65 29.83
CA ALA A 417 3.97 5.60 30.42
C ALA A 417 4.83 6.32 29.37
N HIS A 418 5.33 5.60 28.38
CA HIS A 418 6.14 6.14 27.29
C HIS A 418 5.33 7.08 26.38
N MET A 419 4.07 6.74 26.06
CA MET A 419 3.22 7.52 25.15
C MET A 419 2.63 8.79 25.78
N ALA A 420 2.69 8.97 27.08
CA ALA A 420 2.19 10.15 27.76
C ALA A 420 2.87 11.45 27.26
N GLN A 421 4.14 11.37 26.84
CA GLN A 421 4.91 12.52 26.32
C GLN A 421 4.41 13.05 24.95
N PHE A 422 3.64 12.27 24.18
CA PHE A 422 3.18 12.62 22.83
C PHE A 422 1.74 13.14 22.77
N SER A 423 1.19 13.63 23.88
CA SER A 423 -0.21 14.08 23.94
C SER A 423 -0.49 15.31 23.06
N ALA A 424 0.47 16.25 22.97
CA ALA A 424 0.33 17.48 22.18
C ALA A 424 0.36 17.16 20.66
N GLU A 425 1.30 16.32 20.23
CA GLU A 425 1.44 15.90 18.84
C GLU A 425 0.21 15.14 18.32
N ARG A 426 -0.41 14.33 19.17
CA ARG A 426 -1.66 13.63 18.84
C ARG A 426 -2.82 14.59 18.61
N THR A 427 -2.93 15.63 19.41
CA THR A 427 -3.98 16.65 19.27
C THR A 427 -3.81 17.43 17.97
N ALA A 428 -2.60 17.83 17.62
CA ALA A 428 -2.31 18.52 16.37
C ALA A 428 -2.60 17.67 15.12
N ALA A 429 -2.50 16.35 15.22
CA ALA A 429 -2.79 15.42 14.10
C ALA A 429 -4.28 15.31 13.75
N LEU A 430 -5.18 15.85 14.58
CA LEU A 430 -6.64 15.85 14.33
C LEU A 430 -7.10 17.03 13.47
N GLU A 431 -6.22 17.95 13.08
CA GLU A 431 -6.56 19.09 12.24
C GLU A 431 -6.90 18.66 10.82
N LEU A 432 -8.11 19.03 10.34
CA LEU A 432 -8.52 18.84 8.95
C LEU A 432 -8.15 20.08 8.13
N LYS A 433 -7.32 19.88 7.10
CA LYS A 433 -6.98 20.92 6.15
C LYS A 433 -8.10 21.10 5.13
N ILE A 434 -8.61 22.32 5.02
CA ILE A 434 -9.65 22.71 4.06
C ILE A 434 -8.98 23.43 2.89
N ASP A 435 -9.24 22.97 1.65
CA ASP A 435 -8.65 23.55 0.44
C ASP A 435 -9.48 24.74 -0.07
N ALA A 436 -10.81 24.70 0.06
CA ALA A 436 -11.68 25.80 -0.34
C ALA A 436 -13.05 25.77 0.35
N VAL A 437 -13.67 26.95 0.43
CA VAL A 437 -15.08 27.12 0.82
C VAL A 437 -15.95 27.11 -0.43
N LEU A 438 -17.09 26.40 -0.38
CA LEU A 438 -17.99 26.21 -1.50
C LEU A 438 -19.45 26.47 -1.06
N ALA A 439 -20.23 27.13 -1.91
CA ALA A 439 -21.69 27.15 -1.73
C ALA A 439 -22.31 25.82 -2.26
N PRO A 440 -23.38 25.29 -1.67
CA PRO A 440 -24.00 24.04 -2.12
C PRO A 440 -24.31 24.01 -3.62
N GLY A 441 -24.85 25.10 -4.19
CA GLY A 441 -25.19 25.18 -5.61
C GLY A 441 -23.99 25.28 -6.57
N ALA A 442 -22.78 25.56 -6.07
CA ALA A 442 -21.57 25.59 -6.86
C ALA A 442 -20.96 24.18 -7.07
N ALA A 443 -21.41 23.20 -6.30
CA ALA A 443 -21.01 21.81 -6.44
C ALA A 443 -21.65 21.19 -7.70
N SER A 444 -20.97 21.30 -8.83
CA SER A 444 -21.46 20.87 -10.15
C SER A 444 -20.71 19.67 -10.70
N PRO A 445 -21.30 18.88 -11.61
CA PRO A 445 -20.58 17.84 -12.32
C PRO A 445 -19.31 18.34 -13.03
N ALA A 446 -19.37 19.55 -13.58
CA ALA A 446 -18.21 20.17 -14.25
C ALA A 446 -17.03 20.41 -13.28
N LEU A 447 -17.33 20.84 -12.02
CA LEU A 447 -16.30 20.98 -11.00
C LEU A 447 -15.67 19.63 -10.63
N VAL A 448 -16.49 18.57 -10.47
CA VAL A 448 -15.98 17.22 -10.20
C VAL A 448 -15.11 16.73 -11.35
N ASP A 449 -15.47 17.01 -12.62
CA ASP A 449 -14.65 16.65 -13.77
C ASP A 449 -13.30 17.40 -13.79
N GLN A 450 -13.29 18.68 -13.41
CA GLN A 450 -12.04 19.43 -13.28
C GLN A 450 -11.17 18.86 -12.16
N ILE A 451 -11.76 18.51 -11.02
CA ILE A 451 -11.04 17.84 -9.92
C ILE A 451 -10.47 16.49 -10.40
N ALA A 452 -11.23 15.69 -11.13
CA ALA A 452 -10.78 14.41 -11.66
C ALA A 452 -9.56 14.55 -12.61
N GLN A 453 -9.46 15.65 -13.35
CA GLN A 453 -8.31 15.90 -14.26
C GLN A 453 -6.98 16.08 -13.51
N ILE A 454 -7.01 16.57 -12.28
CA ILE A 454 -5.82 16.69 -11.44
C ILE A 454 -5.50 15.40 -10.64
N GLY A 455 -6.31 14.36 -10.77
CA GLY A 455 -6.01 13.02 -10.24
C GLY A 455 -4.84 12.33 -10.98
N PRO A 456 -4.45 11.11 -10.54
CA PRO A 456 -5.02 10.33 -9.45
C PRO A 456 -4.71 10.90 -8.06
N PHE A 457 -5.59 10.62 -7.11
CA PHE A 457 -5.44 11.02 -5.71
C PHE A 457 -5.02 9.82 -4.84
N GLY A 458 -4.20 10.08 -3.83
CA GLY A 458 -3.67 9.08 -2.90
C GLY A 458 -2.67 9.72 -1.93
N ILE A 459 -1.77 8.93 -1.38
CA ILE A 459 -0.73 9.43 -0.49
C ILE A 459 0.11 10.50 -1.21
N GLY A 460 0.45 11.59 -0.54
CA GLY A 460 1.19 12.72 -1.11
C GLY A 460 0.42 13.58 -2.13
N SER A 461 -0.76 13.14 -2.58
CA SER A 461 -1.66 13.88 -3.48
C SER A 461 -3.11 13.72 -3.03
N PRO A 462 -3.50 14.35 -1.90
CA PRO A 462 -4.82 14.18 -1.33
C PRO A 462 -5.91 14.77 -2.24
N GLU A 463 -7.10 14.19 -2.17
CA GLU A 463 -8.27 14.73 -2.83
C GLU A 463 -8.71 16.03 -2.15
N PRO A 464 -9.11 17.07 -2.90
CA PRO A 464 -9.51 18.34 -2.31
C PRO A 464 -10.64 18.22 -1.31
N VAL A 465 -10.51 18.91 -0.18
CA VAL A 465 -11.49 18.98 0.91
C VAL A 465 -12.18 20.34 0.87
N PHE A 466 -13.50 20.34 0.87
CA PHE A 466 -14.32 21.53 0.82
C PHE A 466 -15.07 21.75 2.12
N ALA A 467 -15.26 23.02 2.49
CA ALA A 467 -16.18 23.43 3.55
C ALA A 467 -17.43 24.07 2.95
N LEU A 468 -18.61 23.66 3.43
CA LEU A 468 -19.87 24.36 3.24
C LEU A 468 -20.17 25.13 4.54
N GLN A 469 -20.23 26.45 4.47
CA GLN A 469 -20.40 27.28 5.66
C GLN A 469 -21.87 27.57 5.96
N SER A 470 -22.28 27.38 7.22
CA SER A 470 -23.58 27.78 7.76
C SER A 470 -24.78 27.33 6.92
N VAL A 471 -24.77 26.05 6.51
CA VAL A 471 -25.84 25.45 5.72
C VAL A 471 -26.95 24.88 6.61
N HIS A 472 -28.15 24.85 6.10
CA HIS A 472 -29.28 24.14 6.69
C HIS A 472 -29.25 22.67 6.31
N VAL A 473 -29.43 21.79 7.28
CA VAL A 473 -29.54 20.34 7.06
C VAL A 473 -31.01 19.95 7.02
N THR A 474 -31.44 19.35 5.91
CA THR A 474 -32.84 18.92 5.69
C THR A 474 -32.91 17.50 5.15
N GLY A 475 -34.05 16.83 5.31
CA GLY A 475 -34.28 15.49 4.75
C GLY A 475 -33.36 14.41 5.30
N VAL A 476 -32.94 14.54 6.55
CA VAL A 476 -32.05 13.58 7.22
C VAL A 476 -32.70 12.21 7.30
N ARG A 477 -32.03 11.19 6.84
CA ARG A 477 -32.49 9.80 6.92
C ARG A 477 -31.31 8.84 7.03
N GLN A 478 -31.50 7.77 7.76
CA GLN A 478 -30.57 6.65 7.77
C GLN A 478 -30.72 5.84 6.48
N VAL A 479 -29.61 5.43 5.89
CA VAL A 479 -29.56 4.56 4.72
C VAL A 479 -28.56 3.42 4.96
N GLY A 480 -28.89 2.22 4.47
CA GLY A 480 -28.11 1.05 4.82
C GLY A 480 -28.12 0.77 6.33
N ALA A 481 -27.05 0.15 6.83
CA ALA A 481 -26.98 -0.24 8.25
C ALA A 481 -26.81 0.99 9.18
N ASN A 482 -25.94 1.95 8.82
CA ASN A 482 -25.53 3.04 9.72
C ASN A 482 -25.02 4.30 9.01
N HIS A 483 -25.44 4.57 7.77
CA HIS A 483 -25.06 5.80 7.05
C HIS A 483 -26.17 6.86 7.20
N VAL A 484 -25.79 8.14 7.18
CA VAL A 484 -26.74 9.27 7.24
C VAL A 484 -26.72 10.02 5.91
N ARG A 485 -27.86 10.06 5.21
CA ARG A 485 -28.06 10.85 3.99
C ARG A 485 -28.94 12.05 4.26
N PHE A 486 -28.60 13.19 3.70
CA PHE A 486 -29.33 14.45 3.91
C PHE A 486 -29.07 15.44 2.78
N ILE A 487 -29.70 16.60 2.85
CA ILE A 487 -29.51 17.71 1.93
C ILE A 487 -28.93 18.89 2.72
N ALA A 488 -27.84 19.47 2.24
CA ALA A 488 -27.32 20.76 2.67
C ALA A 488 -27.87 21.85 1.76
N GLU A 489 -28.46 22.90 2.34
CA GLU A 489 -29.03 24.01 1.57
C GLU A 489 -28.72 25.38 2.18
N ASP A 490 -28.54 26.36 1.32
CA ASP A 490 -28.42 27.78 1.62
C ASP A 490 -29.08 28.65 0.53
N ALA A 491 -28.85 29.97 0.55
CA ALA A 491 -29.36 30.87 -0.48
C ALA A 491 -28.71 30.60 -1.88
N GLY A 492 -27.58 29.92 -1.93
CA GLY A 492 -26.84 29.57 -3.16
C GLY A 492 -27.23 28.24 -3.78
N GLY A 493 -28.12 27.47 -3.17
CA GLY A 493 -28.61 26.20 -3.72
C GLY A 493 -28.66 25.03 -2.76
N ARG A 494 -28.69 23.83 -3.31
CA ARG A 494 -28.86 22.56 -2.59
C ARG A 494 -27.82 21.54 -3.05
N LEU A 495 -27.32 20.73 -2.11
CA LEU A 495 -26.38 19.65 -2.38
C LEU A 495 -26.79 18.39 -1.60
N GLU A 496 -26.82 17.25 -2.27
CA GLU A 496 -26.97 15.96 -1.60
C GLU A 496 -25.68 15.63 -0.83
N CYS A 497 -25.84 15.12 0.39
CA CYS A 497 -24.74 14.78 1.30
C CYS A 497 -24.91 13.38 1.87
N ILE A 498 -23.80 12.72 2.14
CA ILE A 498 -23.76 11.46 2.88
C ILE A 498 -22.64 11.48 3.92
N ALA A 499 -22.97 11.05 5.13
CA ALA A 499 -22.00 10.77 6.19
C ALA A 499 -21.95 9.25 6.40
N TRP A 500 -20.85 8.64 6.01
CA TRP A 500 -20.69 7.20 6.06
C TRP A 500 -20.50 6.72 7.51
N ARG A 501 -21.25 5.70 7.93
CA ARG A 501 -21.19 5.08 9.27
C ARG A 501 -21.39 6.07 10.42
N ALA A 502 -22.19 7.12 10.19
CA ALA A 502 -22.35 8.23 11.14
C ALA A 502 -23.59 8.12 12.04
N ALA A 503 -24.53 7.20 11.81
CA ALA A 503 -25.83 7.19 12.49
C ALA A 503 -25.73 7.21 14.03
N ASP A 504 -24.77 6.45 14.59
CA ASP A 504 -24.59 6.31 16.04
C ASP A 504 -23.34 7.06 16.56
N THR A 505 -22.90 8.09 15.83
CA THR A 505 -21.71 8.89 16.18
C THR A 505 -22.08 10.33 16.55
N PRO A 506 -21.17 11.10 17.19
CA PRO A 506 -21.36 12.52 17.42
C PRO A 506 -21.68 13.30 16.13
N LEU A 507 -21.06 12.95 14.99
CA LEU A 507 -21.39 13.53 13.70
C LEU A 507 -22.85 13.32 13.32
N GLY A 508 -23.37 12.11 13.46
CA GLY A 508 -24.78 11.80 13.20
C GLY A 508 -25.74 12.59 14.10
N GLN A 509 -25.38 12.78 15.36
CA GLN A 509 -26.16 13.58 16.31
C GLN A 509 -26.21 15.06 15.90
N VAL A 510 -25.08 15.65 15.49
CA VAL A 510 -25.01 17.03 14.97
C VAL A 510 -25.91 17.19 13.74
N LEU A 511 -25.90 16.24 12.82
CA LEU A 511 -26.68 16.28 11.58
C LEU A 511 -28.20 16.12 11.82
N THR A 512 -28.59 15.37 12.84
CA THR A 512 -30.04 15.15 13.16
C THR A 512 -30.68 16.28 13.94
N ASN A 513 -29.92 17.15 14.59
CA ASN A 513 -30.45 18.23 15.42
C ASN A 513 -31.09 19.40 14.63
N GLY A 514 -31.03 19.38 13.28
CA GLY A 514 -31.69 20.37 12.42
C GLY A 514 -31.15 21.80 12.51
N ALA A 515 -30.00 22.01 13.12
CA ALA A 515 -29.34 23.30 13.27
C ALA A 515 -28.61 23.71 11.97
N ARG A 516 -28.19 24.97 11.91
CA ARG A 516 -27.19 25.39 10.92
C ARG A 516 -25.83 24.81 11.30
N VAL A 517 -25.16 24.25 10.32
CA VAL A 517 -23.86 23.59 10.50
C VAL A 517 -22.84 24.04 9.46
N HIS A 518 -21.58 23.96 9.81
CA HIS A 518 -20.47 23.94 8.85
C HIS A 518 -20.18 22.48 8.54
N LEU A 519 -20.16 22.12 7.24
CA LEU A 519 -19.86 20.76 6.78
C LEU A 519 -18.48 20.74 6.12
N ILE A 520 -17.72 19.70 6.37
CA ILE A 520 -16.43 19.46 5.74
C ILE A 520 -16.48 18.12 5.02
N GLY A 521 -16.01 18.07 3.76
CA GLY A 521 -16.06 16.84 3.00
C GLY A 521 -15.47 16.93 1.60
N LYS A 522 -15.62 15.85 0.85
CA LYS A 522 -15.12 15.71 -0.53
C LYS A 522 -16.28 15.61 -1.51
N LEU A 523 -16.12 16.21 -2.69
CA LEU A 523 -17.12 16.09 -3.75
C LEU A 523 -16.94 14.79 -4.52
N LYS A 524 -18.03 14.08 -4.74
CA LYS A 524 -18.09 12.84 -5.54
C LYS A 524 -19.16 12.95 -6.61
N ALA A 525 -18.87 12.36 -7.77
CA ALA A 525 -19.92 12.10 -8.76
C ALA A 525 -20.68 10.84 -8.34
N ASP A 526 -22.01 10.93 -8.36
CA ASP A 526 -22.94 9.80 -8.17
C ASP A 526 -23.76 9.62 -9.45
N GLU A 527 -23.85 8.40 -9.97
CA GLU A 527 -24.73 8.05 -11.09
C GLU A 527 -25.92 7.25 -10.60
N TRP A 528 -27.10 7.88 -10.65
CA TRP A 528 -28.34 7.21 -10.31
C TRP A 528 -29.36 7.32 -11.45
N ASN A 529 -29.86 6.17 -11.92
CA ASN A 529 -30.84 6.10 -13.03
C ASN A 529 -30.40 6.88 -14.30
N GLY A 530 -29.12 6.78 -14.67
CA GLY A 530 -28.55 7.47 -15.86
C GLY A 530 -28.42 8.99 -15.70
N ARG A 531 -28.63 9.53 -14.51
CA ARG A 531 -28.39 10.94 -14.20
C ARG A 531 -27.16 11.08 -13.30
N ARG A 532 -26.20 11.84 -13.77
CA ARG A 532 -25.01 12.19 -13.02
C ARG A 532 -25.32 13.32 -12.04
N ARG A 533 -25.09 13.06 -10.75
CA ARG A 533 -25.28 14.00 -9.65
C ARG A 533 -23.98 14.23 -8.92
N VAL A 534 -23.91 15.29 -8.14
CA VAL A 534 -22.81 15.56 -7.22
C VAL A 534 -23.29 15.36 -5.81
N GLN A 535 -22.48 14.71 -5.00
CA GLN A 535 -22.70 14.46 -3.59
C GLN A 535 -21.49 14.92 -2.79
N LEU A 536 -21.71 15.44 -1.59
CA LEU A 536 -20.64 15.66 -0.62
C LEU A 536 -20.54 14.43 0.29
N ASP A 537 -19.37 13.79 0.28
CA ASP A 537 -18.98 12.80 1.27
C ASP A 537 -18.47 13.53 2.51
N VAL A 538 -19.31 13.60 3.54
CA VAL A 538 -19.07 14.40 4.74
C VAL A 538 -18.10 13.68 5.68
N ALA A 539 -17.00 14.35 5.99
CA ALA A 539 -15.99 13.88 6.93
C ALA A 539 -16.24 14.39 8.35
N ASP A 540 -16.73 15.65 8.48
CA ASP A 540 -16.99 16.26 9.78
C ASP A 540 -18.07 17.36 9.66
N ALA A 541 -18.68 17.72 10.80
CA ALA A 541 -19.65 18.78 10.92
C ALA A 541 -19.53 19.49 12.28
N VAL A 542 -19.60 20.83 12.25
CA VAL A 542 -19.60 21.68 13.44
C VAL A 542 -20.84 22.57 13.44
N THR A 543 -21.50 22.70 14.59
CA THR A 543 -22.63 23.66 14.77
C THR A 543 -22.13 25.07 14.55
N GLY A 544 -22.82 25.82 13.68
CA GLY A 544 -22.50 27.21 13.32
C GLY A 544 -22.91 28.22 14.36
#